data_735c78b17e2775ed971ccd3853f399f1
#
_entry.id   735c78b17e2775ed971ccd3853f399f1
#
_cell.length_a   1.000
_cell.length_b   1.000
_cell.length_c   1.000
_cell.angle_alpha   90.00
_cell.angle_beta   90.00
_cell.angle_gamma   90.00
#
_symmetry.space_group_name_H-M   'P 1'
#
loop_
_entity.id
_entity.type
_entity.pdbx_description
1 polymer ?
#
loop_
_entity_poly.entity_id
_entity_poly.type
_entity_poly.pdbx_seq_one_letter_code
_entity_poly.pdbx_strand_id
1 'polypeptide(L)'
;ATADSIGQLIAYRVLQGLGGGMLMPLGMTIMTRAAGPNRIGRLMAVLGIPMLLGPIAGPILGGWLIDAVGWHWIFLINIPIGIAALVYAQFALPKDAPEPSESFDFIGMLMLSPGLALFLYGISMLPEAGTFADPEVWGPMFVGAALVVAFVVYSFRPRHPLLDLRLLANRNLTVATVTLFVFIIAFMGAGLLFPSYFLQVRGESTLAAGLLMAPQGIGAMITMPIAGTLADRVPVGRTVPFALALIVVGFFSFTQVDPNTSYVLLCGSLFVMGLGMGGTMMPIMTSALRTLNAHDVARGSTLVNILQQIGGSVGAAVMSVILTNELNGSRPIPGVTEPGSGKPFTEAGMAIASRLRPELLDQFPVPQGLIDRGLDFAARAFSGTFWVAFALVALTFIPAAFLPRRRVRTELPDGGQGEESRTPVVIH
;
A
#
# COMPACT_ATOMS: atom_id res chain seq x y z
N ALA A 1 -8.83 5.99 19.94
CA ALA A 1 -9.79 5.20 20.71
C ALA A 1 -10.78 6.08 21.46
N THR A 2 -10.35 7.24 21.98
CA THR A 2 -11.17 8.18 22.78
C THR A 2 -11.64 9.38 21.96
N ALA A 3 -11.70 9.26 20.64
CA ALA A 3 -12.11 10.35 19.78
C ALA A 3 -13.64 10.45 19.72
N ASP A 4 -14.20 11.60 20.12
CA ASP A 4 -15.62 11.92 20.06
C ASP A 4 -15.96 12.74 18.81
N SER A 5 -14.96 13.14 18.02
CA SER A 5 -15.13 13.89 16.79
C SER A 5 -14.09 13.51 15.73
N ILE A 6 -14.43 13.75 14.46
CA ILE A 6 -13.51 13.51 13.32
C ILE A 6 -12.21 14.31 13.49
N GLY A 7 -12.29 15.56 13.96
CA GLY A 7 -11.09 16.39 14.17
C GLY A 7 -10.14 15.81 15.21
N GLN A 8 -10.67 15.28 16.33
CA GLN A 8 -9.85 14.58 17.33
C GLN A 8 -9.23 13.30 16.76
N LEU A 9 -10.00 12.54 15.98
CA LEU A 9 -9.47 11.34 15.31
C LEU A 9 -8.31 11.67 14.37
N ILE A 10 -8.43 12.72 13.58
CA ILE A 10 -7.36 13.20 12.69
C ILE A 10 -6.12 13.59 13.51
N ALA A 11 -6.28 14.37 14.58
CA ALA A 11 -5.15 14.77 15.43
C ALA A 11 -4.43 13.56 16.04
N TYR A 12 -5.17 12.58 16.56
CA TYR A 12 -4.58 11.34 17.09
C TYR A 12 -3.89 10.50 16.02
N ARG A 13 -4.42 10.49 14.79
CA ARG A 13 -3.78 9.83 13.64
C ARG A 13 -2.49 10.51 13.22
N VAL A 14 -2.40 11.82 13.28
CA VAL A 14 -1.16 12.56 13.03
C VAL A 14 -0.10 12.17 14.06
N LEU A 15 -0.43 12.15 15.36
CA LEU A 15 0.49 11.73 16.42
C LEU A 15 0.94 10.26 16.25
N GLN A 16 -0.01 9.37 15.93
CA GLN A 16 0.29 7.97 15.65
C GLN A 16 1.20 7.81 14.43
N GLY A 17 0.97 8.61 13.38
CA GLY A 17 1.77 8.62 12.16
C GLY A 17 3.21 9.09 12.39
N LEU A 18 3.42 10.10 13.26
CA LEU A 18 4.76 10.57 13.64
C LEU A 18 5.60 9.46 14.29
N GLY A 19 5.00 8.67 15.19
CA GLY A 19 5.70 7.53 15.80
C GLY A 19 5.81 6.32 14.87
N GLY A 20 4.72 5.97 14.19
CA GLY A 20 4.64 4.79 13.33
C GLY A 20 5.52 4.89 12.07
N GLY A 21 5.71 6.10 11.54
CA GLY A 21 6.52 6.34 10.34
C GLY A 21 7.99 5.97 10.51
N MET A 22 8.52 5.97 11.74
CA MET A 22 9.90 5.60 12.02
C MET A 22 10.11 4.09 12.16
N LEU A 23 9.07 3.30 12.45
CA LEU A 23 9.20 1.87 12.77
C LEU A 23 9.77 1.06 11.61
N MET A 24 9.26 1.26 10.39
CA MET A 24 9.72 0.51 9.22
C MET A 24 11.17 0.83 8.83
N PRO A 25 11.59 2.09 8.65
CA PRO A 25 12.98 2.40 8.32
C PRO A 25 13.96 1.94 9.40
N LEU A 26 13.64 2.14 10.69
CA LEU A 26 14.47 1.69 11.80
C LEU A 26 14.55 0.16 11.86
N GLY A 27 13.41 -0.55 11.75
CA GLY A 27 13.37 -2.00 11.72
C GLY A 27 14.23 -2.56 10.58
N MET A 28 14.12 -2.02 9.37
CA MET A 28 14.94 -2.41 8.22
C MET A 28 16.43 -2.16 8.47
N THR A 29 16.79 -1.02 9.04
CA THR A 29 18.19 -0.67 9.33
C THR A 29 18.79 -1.61 10.37
N ILE A 30 18.10 -1.84 11.50
CA ILE A 30 18.55 -2.75 12.56
C ILE A 30 18.76 -4.16 12.01
N MET A 31 17.79 -4.65 11.26
CA MET A 31 17.81 -6.02 10.74
C MET A 31 18.83 -6.22 9.62
N THR A 32 19.02 -5.24 8.75
CA THR A 32 20.06 -5.32 7.70
C THR A 32 21.46 -5.26 8.30
N ARG A 33 21.68 -4.45 9.33
CA ARG A 33 22.95 -4.43 10.07
C ARG A 33 23.22 -5.78 10.77
N ALA A 34 22.19 -6.36 11.41
CA ALA A 34 22.31 -7.63 12.12
C ALA A 34 22.52 -8.84 11.18
N ALA A 35 21.90 -8.85 10.00
CA ALA A 35 21.97 -9.96 9.05
C ALA A 35 23.30 -10.02 8.27
N GLY A 36 23.93 -8.88 8.07
CA GLY A 36 25.08 -8.74 7.18
C GLY A 36 24.74 -8.89 5.69
N PRO A 37 25.70 -8.56 4.79
CA PRO A 37 25.42 -8.39 3.36
C PRO A 37 24.96 -9.66 2.64
N ASN A 38 25.40 -10.84 3.10
CA ASN A 38 25.14 -12.13 2.44
C ASN A 38 23.78 -12.77 2.82
N ARG A 39 23.04 -12.19 3.78
CA ARG A 39 21.79 -12.78 4.32
C ARG A 39 20.57 -11.89 4.15
N ILE A 40 20.69 -10.80 3.40
CA ILE A 40 19.61 -9.84 3.20
C ILE A 40 18.37 -10.50 2.56
N GLY A 41 18.54 -11.38 1.58
CA GLY A 41 17.44 -12.10 0.95
C GLY A 41 16.67 -13.01 1.93
N ARG A 42 17.40 -13.76 2.77
CA ARG A 42 16.80 -14.60 3.82
C ARG A 42 16.09 -13.75 4.88
N LEU A 43 16.66 -12.62 5.26
CA LEU A 43 16.06 -11.67 6.18
C LEU A 43 14.75 -11.14 5.63
N MET A 44 14.73 -10.70 4.36
CA MET A 44 13.53 -10.20 3.69
C MET A 44 12.44 -11.28 3.59
N ALA A 45 12.81 -12.54 3.38
CA ALA A 45 11.87 -13.65 3.39
C ALA A 45 11.21 -13.84 4.77
N VAL A 46 11.98 -13.73 5.85
CA VAL A 46 11.47 -13.86 7.24
C VAL A 46 10.60 -12.67 7.62
N LEU A 47 11.01 -11.44 7.25
CA LEU A 47 10.22 -10.21 7.48
C LEU A 47 8.94 -10.17 6.68
N GLY A 48 8.96 -10.76 5.50
CA GLY A 48 7.83 -10.77 4.61
C GLY A 48 6.60 -11.45 5.18
N ILE A 49 6.77 -12.50 5.98
CA ILE A 49 5.64 -13.22 6.60
C ILE A 49 4.83 -12.29 7.53
N PRO A 50 5.42 -11.64 8.55
CA PRO A 50 4.68 -10.68 9.39
C PRO A 50 4.10 -9.49 8.61
N MET A 51 4.82 -8.98 7.61
CA MET A 51 4.32 -7.88 6.78
C MET A 51 3.07 -8.24 5.98
N LEU A 52 2.91 -9.50 5.61
CA LEU A 52 1.72 -9.98 4.92
C LEU A 52 0.58 -10.36 5.88
N LEU A 53 0.90 -10.74 7.10
CA LEU A 53 -0.13 -11.03 8.11
C LEU A 53 -1.02 -9.80 8.37
N GLY A 54 -0.45 -8.59 8.34
CA GLY A 54 -1.20 -7.34 8.52
C GLY A 54 -2.35 -7.16 7.53
N PRO A 55 -2.09 -7.10 6.23
CA PRO A 55 -3.14 -6.99 5.21
C PRO A 55 -4.15 -8.14 5.17
N ILE A 56 -3.76 -9.34 5.61
CA ILE A 56 -4.66 -10.51 5.65
C ILE A 56 -5.50 -10.49 6.93
N ALA A 57 -4.82 -10.43 8.08
CA ALA A 57 -5.50 -10.45 9.37
C ALA A 57 -6.25 -9.14 9.66
N GLY A 58 -5.80 -8.02 9.07
CA GLY A 58 -6.39 -6.70 9.28
C GLY A 58 -7.88 -6.65 8.97
N PRO A 59 -8.33 -6.97 7.75
CA PRO A 59 -9.76 -7.01 7.42
C PRO A 59 -10.55 -8.01 8.27
N ILE A 60 -10.00 -9.18 8.57
CA ILE A 60 -10.66 -10.22 9.37
C ILE A 60 -10.80 -9.77 10.83
N LEU A 61 -9.68 -9.37 11.47
CA LEU A 61 -9.68 -8.91 12.85
C LEU A 61 -10.43 -7.58 13.00
N GLY A 62 -10.26 -6.67 12.04
CA GLY A 62 -10.96 -5.40 12.01
C GLY A 62 -12.48 -5.59 11.90
N GLY A 63 -12.93 -6.43 10.98
CA GLY A 63 -14.33 -6.78 10.82
C GLY A 63 -14.91 -7.42 12.09
N TRP A 64 -14.22 -8.42 12.64
CA TRP A 64 -14.64 -9.05 13.90
C TRP A 64 -14.71 -8.08 15.09
N LEU A 65 -13.71 -7.20 15.22
CA LEU A 65 -13.70 -6.20 16.29
C LEU A 65 -14.84 -5.19 16.15
N ILE A 66 -15.14 -4.73 14.92
CA ILE A 66 -16.23 -3.81 14.65
C ILE A 66 -17.55 -4.46 15.05
N ASP A 67 -17.79 -5.69 14.60
CA ASP A 67 -19.06 -6.40 14.83
C ASP A 67 -19.24 -6.83 16.29
N ALA A 68 -18.15 -7.24 16.99
CA ALA A 68 -18.25 -7.79 18.34
C ALA A 68 -18.20 -6.73 19.46
N VAL A 69 -17.35 -5.70 19.33
CA VAL A 69 -17.03 -4.77 20.44
C VAL A 69 -16.99 -3.29 20.02
N GLY A 70 -17.14 -3.00 18.74
CA GLY A 70 -17.17 -1.65 18.18
C GLY A 70 -15.83 -1.15 17.64
N TRP A 71 -15.89 -0.13 16.78
CA TRP A 71 -14.76 0.39 15.99
C TRP A 71 -13.59 0.93 16.84
N HIS A 72 -13.81 1.35 18.06
CA HIS A 72 -12.77 1.86 18.97
C HIS A 72 -11.69 0.82 19.25
N TRP A 73 -12.05 -0.46 19.26
CA TRP A 73 -11.14 -1.56 19.55
C TRP A 73 -10.11 -1.80 18.46
N ILE A 74 -10.35 -1.34 17.24
CA ILE A 74 -9.33 -1.36 16.17
C ILE A 74 -8.08 -0.57 16.58
N PHE A 75 -8.26 0.46 17.39
CA PHE A 75 -7.17 1.28 17.91
C PHE A 75 -6.62 0.75 19.24
N LEU A 76 -7.51 0.30 20.12
CA LEU A 76 -7.14 -0.18 21.45
C LEU A 76 -6.27 -1.43 21.40
N ILE A 77 -6.46 -2.31 20.43
CA ILE A 77 -5.62 -3.52 20.25
C ILE A 77 -4.14 -3.20 20.04
N ASN A 78 -3.82 -2.01 19.50
CA ASN A 78 -2.44 -1.59 19.30
C ASN A 78 -1.73 -1.24 20.63
N ILE A 79 -2.45 -0.94 21.71
CA ILE A 79 -1.85 -0.57 23.00
C ILE A 79 -1.13 -1.76 23.62
N PRO A 80 -1.77 -2.91 23.89
CA PRO A 80 -1.08 -4.07 24.47
C PRO A 80 0.05 -4.58 23.57
N ILE A 81 -0.15 -4.58 22.24
CA ILE A 81 0.88 -4.99 21.29
C ILE A 81 2.07 -4.03 21.34
N GLY A 82 1.81 -2.72 21.36
CA GLY A 82 2.85 -1.69 21.43
C GLY A 82 3.64 -1.75 22.75
N ILE A 83 2.96 -1.96 23.89
CA ILE A 83 3.62 -2.13 25.18
C ILE A 83 4.49 -3.39 25.18
N ALA A 84 3.97 -4.52 24.69
CA ALA A 84 4.74 -5.76 24.59
C ALA A 84 5.98 -5.60 23.70
N ALA A 85 5.82 -4.93 22.55
CA ALA A 85 6.93 -4.64 21.64
C ALA A 85 7.98 -3.72 22.28
N LEU A 86 7.56 -2.68 23.01
CA LEU A 86 8.46 -1.76 23.72
C LEU A 86 9.26 -2.48 24.79
N VAL A 87 8.59 -3.30 25.63
CA VAL A 87 9.22 -4.10 26.67
C VAL A 87 10.22 -5.08 26.04
N TYR A 88 9.82 -5.79 24.99
CA TYR A 88 10.71 -6.71 24.29
C TYR A 88 11.92 -6.00 23.69
N ALA A 89 11.73 -4.86 23.04
CA ALA A 89 12.81 -4.07 22.44
C ALA A 89 13.84 -3.64 23.47
N GLN A 90 13.40 -3.27 24.69
CA GLN A 90 14.30 -2.86 25.78
C GLN A 90 15.26 -3.97 26.23
N PHE A 91 14.85 -5.23 26.13
CA PHE A 91 15.67 -6.38 26.52
C PHE A 91 16.42 -7.02 25.35
N ALA A 92 15.85 -6.98 24.16
CA ALA A 92 16.38 -7.68 22.98
C ALA A 92 17.35 -6.85 22.14
N LEU A 93 17.23 -5.52 22.15
CA LEU A 93 18.11 -4.67 21.36
C LEU A 93 19.39 -4.35 22.11
N PRO A 94 20.56 -4.47 21.45
CA PRO A 94 21.82 -4.04 22.05
C PRO A 94 21.80 -2.52 22.29
N LYS A 95 22.54 -2.06 23.30
CA LYS A 95 22.71 -0.64 23.56
C LYS A 95 23.40 0.02 22.37
N ASP A 96 22.82 1.13 21.88
CA ASP A 96 23.42 1.91 20.82
C ASP A 96 24.73 2.55 21.26
N ALA A 97 25.72 2.51 20.38
CA ALA A 97 26.87 3.39 20.46
C ALA A 97 26.48 4.70 19.75
N PRO A 98 26.46 5.85 20.46
CA PRO A 98 26.07 7.11 19.83
C PRO A 98 27.08 7.48 18.75
N GLU A 99 26.61 7.49 17.50
CA GLU A 99 27.36 8.08 16.39
C GLU A 99 26.97 9.56 16.26
N PRO A 100 27.88 10.43 15.78
CA PRO A 100 27.55 11.83 15.56
C PRO A 100 26.33 11.94 14.63
N SER A 101 25.27 12.62 15.10
CA SER A 101 24.06 12.78 14.31
C SER A 101 24.31 13.74 13.15
N GLU A 102 23.87 13.37 11.96
CA GLU A 102 23.79 14.29 10.82
C GLU A 102 22.78 15.42 11.12
N SER A 103 22.99 16.60 10.53
CA SER A 103 22.04 17.71 10.69
C SER A 103 20.69 17.35 10.09
N PHE A 104 19.61 17.50 10.89
CA PHE A 104 18.25 17.22 10.42
C PHE A 104 17.77 18.33 9.47
N ASP A 105 17.19 17.94 8.34
CA ASP A 105 16.67 18.85 7.32
C ASP A 105 15.24 19.29 7.65
N PHE A 106 15.12 20.27 8.57
CA PHE A 106 13.82 20.85 8.94
C PHE A 106 13.11 21.55 7.76
N ILE A 107 13.87 22.17 6.85
CA ILE A 107 13.29 22.88 5.71
C ILE A 107 12.68 21.87 4.74
N GLY A 108 13.41 20.80 4.43
CA GLY A 108 12.89 19.71 3.61
C GLY A 108 11.64 19.07 4.22
N MET A 109 11.63 18.84 5.54
CA MET A 109 10.47 18.31 6.25
C MET A 109 9.25 19.24 6.16
N LEU A 110 9.44 20.55 6.35
CA LEU A 110 8.34 21.54 6.27
C LEU A 110 7.80 21.73 4.85
N MET A 111 8.58 21.42 3.83
CA MET A 111 8.12 21.43 2.45
C MET A 111 7.43 20.11 2.07
N LEU A 112 8.05 18.98 2.36
CA LEU A 112 7.57 17.67 1.91
C LEU A 112 6.32 17.22 2.66
N SER A 113 6.32 17.28 4.01
CA SER A 113 5.21 16.73 4.80
C SER A 113 3.90 17.48 4.61
N PRO A 114 3.85 18.84 4.73
CA PRO A 114 2.64 19.58 4.41
C PRO A 114 2.29 19.53 2.91
N GLY A 115 3.31 19.50 2.05
CA GLY A 115 3.12 19.38 0.60
C GLY A 115 2.37 18.11 0.21
N LEU A 116 2.82 16.96 0.72
CA LEU A 116 2.13 15.68 0.51
C LEU A 116 0.76 15.64 1.16
N ALA A 117 0.63 16.15 2.40
CA ALA A 117 -0.65 16.17 3.10
C ALA A 117 -1.71 17.00 2.33
N LEU A 118 -1.36 18.19 1.87
CA LEU A 118 -2.27 19.04 1.11
C LEU A 118 -2.58 18.45 -0.27
N PHE A 119 -1.59 17.88 -0.96
CA PHE A 119 -1.78 17.26 -2.25
C PHE A 119 -2.76 16.08 -2.17
N LEU A 120 -2.55 15.18 -1.19
CA LEU A 120 -3.40 14.01 -0.98
C LEU A 120 -4.78 14.41 -0.45
N TYR A 121 -4.88 15.45 0.39
CA TYR A 121 -6.15 16.00 0.85
C TYR A 121 -6.97 16.53 -0.34
N GLY A 122 -6.40 17.34 -1.22
CA GLY A 122 -7.09 17.83 -2.41
C GLY A 122 -7.59 16.69 -3.31
N ILE A 123 -6.77 15.64 -3.52
CA ILE A 123 -7.21 14.45 -4.27
C ILE A 123 -8.35 13.73 -3.54
N SER A 124 -8.32 13.63 -2.21
CA SER A 124 -9.35 12.93 -1.45
C SER A 124 -10.72 13.64 -1.45
N MET A 125 -10.77 14.94 -1.72
CA MET A 125 -12.01 15.69 -1.87
C MET A 125 -12.67 15.52 -3.24
N LEU A 126 -11.93 15.02 -4.23
CA LEU A 126 -12.41 14.89 -5.60
C LEU A 126 -13.68 14.01 -5.75
N PRO A 127 -13.86 12.87 -5.04
CA PRO A 127 -15.08 12.08 -5.13
C PRO A 127 -16.34 12.82 -4.66
N GLU A 128 -16.22 13.69 -3.65
CA GLU A 128 -17.33 14.49 -3.12
C GLU A 128 -17.67 15.67 -4.02
N ALA A 129 -16.64 16.36 -4.52
CA ALA A 129 -16.79 17.52 -5.40
C ALA A 129 -17.24 17.14 -6.83
N GLY A 130 -16.91 15.92 -7.30
CA GLY A 130 -17.22 15.41 -8.63
C GLY A 130 -16.51 16.14 -9.79
N THR A 131 -15.68 17.14 -9.48
CA THR A 131 -14.95 17.94 -10.47
C THR A 131 -13.63 18.47 -9.93
N PHE A 132 -12.62 18.56 -10.81
CA PHE A 132 -11.36 19.23 -10.52
C PHE A 132 -11.46 20.76 -10.46
N ALA A 133 -12.56 21.34 -10.93
CA ALA A 133 -12.74 22.80 -10.95
C ALA A 133 -13.13 23.39 -9.57
N ASP A 134 -13.43 22.54 -8.60
CA ASP A 134 -13.79 22.98 -7.25
C ASP A 134 -12.54 23.53 -6.52
N PRO A 135 -12.62 24.75 -5.93
CA PRO A 135 -11.53 25.35 -5.15
C PRO A 135 -11.05 24.48 -3.98
N GLU A 136 -11.93 23.70 -3.37
CA GLU A 136 -11.58 22.80 -2.26
C GLU A 136 -10.76 21.59 -2.73
N VAL A 137 -10.80 21.26 -4.01
CA VAL A 137 -9.99 20.21 -4.64
C VAL A 137 -8.67 20.77 -5.16
N TRP A 138 -8.74 21.70 -6.14
CA TRP A 138 -7.53 22.16 -6.83
C TRP A 138 -6.65 23.06 -5.96
N GLY A 139 -7.23 23.82 -5.01
CA GLY A 139 -6.48 24.71 -4.14
C GLY A 139 -5.42 23.98 -3.30
N PRO A 140 -5.82 23.05 -2.41
CA PRO A 140 -4.88 22.25 -1.64
C PRO A 140 -3.96 21.40 -2.54
N MET A 141 -4.47 20.84 -3.64
CA MET A 141 -3.69 20.02 -4.57
C MET A 141 -2.59 20.85 -5.24
N PHE A 142 -2.88 22.08 -5.67
CA PHE A 142 -1.90 22.98 -6.29
C PHE A 142 -0.83 23.43 -5.29
N VAL A 143 -1.24 23.88 -4.09
CA VAL A 143 -0.31 24.29 -3.02
C VAL A 143 0.57 23.10 -2.61
N GLY A 144 -0.03 21.93 -2.43
CA GLY A 144 0.69 20.70 -2.11
C GLY A 144 1.70 20.32 -3.19
N ALA A 145 1.29 20.33 -4.46
CA ALA A 145 2.18 20.07 -5.59
C ALA A 145 3.33 21.08 -5.67
N ALA A 146 3.04 22.37 -5.48
CA ALA A 146 4.06 23.42 -5.48
C ALA A 146 5.10 23.21 -4.38
N LEU A 147 4.68 22.84 -3.17
CA LEU A 147 5.58 22.52 -2.06
C LEU A 147 6.43 21.27 -2.35
N VAL A 148 5.85 20.21 -2.92
CA VAL A 148 6.59 19.01 -3.31
C VAL A 148 7.61 19.33 -4.40
N VAL A 149 7.25 20.12 -5.41
CA VAL A 149 8.18 20.56 -6.46
C VAL A 149 9.31 21.42 -5.87
N ALA A 150 8.96 22.37 -4.97
CA ALA A 150 9.95 23.17 -4.25
C ALA A 150 10.90 22.29 -3.43
N PHE A 151 10.38 21.26 -2.74
CA PHE A 151 11.19 20.27 -2.04
C PHE A 151 12.12 19.51 -2.99
N VAL A 152 11.64 19.03 -4.14
CA VAL A 152 12.48 18.34 -5.13
C VAL A 152 13.64 19.21 -5.57
N VAL A 153 13.39 20.49 -5.89
CA VAL A 153 14.44 21.44 -6.28
C VAL A 153 15.40 21.72 -5.11
N TYR A 154 14.85 21.88 -3.90
CA TYR A 154 15.62 22.14 -2.69
C TYR A 154 16.51 20.96 -2.29
N SER A 155 16.03 19.70 -2.41
CA SER A 155 16.73 18.49 -1.97
C SER A 155 18.13 18.28 -2.59
N PHE A 156 18.42 18.93 -3.72
CA PHE A 156 19.75 18.91 -4.35
C PHE A 156 20.75 19.89 -3.73
N ARG A 157 20.32 20.79 -2.82
CA ARG A 157 21.19 21.83 -2.22
C ARG A 157 21.88 21.35 -0.93
N PRO A 158 21.19 20.80 0.08
CA PRO A 158 21.81 20.45 1.35
C PRO A 158 22.76 19.25 1.22
N ARG A 159 23.73 19.16 2.15
CA ARG A 159 24.66 18.03 2.24
C ARG A 159 23.94 16.76 2.77
N HIS A 160 22.99 16.95 3.68
CA HIS A 160 22.18 15.89 4.29
C HIS A 160 20.70 16.21 4.06
N PRO A 161 20.17 15.94 2.83
CA PRO A 161 18.76 16.18 2.54
C PRO A 161 17.88 15.14 3.25
N LEU A 162 16.62 15.52 3.57
CA LEU A 162 15.63 14.60 4.15
C LEU A 162 15.43 13.35 3.27
N LEU A 163 15.37 13.55 1.96
CA LEU A 163 15.41 12.49 0.96
C LEU A 163 16.53 12.76 -0.02
N ASP A 164 17.44 11.83 -0.14
CA ASP A 164 18.53 11.95 -1.11
C ASP A 164 18.07 11.49 -2.50
N LEU A 165 17.50 12.43 -3.27
CA LEU A 165 17.04 12.16 -4.64
C LEU A 165 18.20 11.87 -5.61
N ARG A 166 19.44 12.15 -5.22
CA ARG A 166 20.64 11.79 -6.02
C ARG A 166 20.81 10.28 -6.14
N LEU A 167 20.24 9.52 -5.19
CA LEU A 167 20.21 8.06 -5.26
C LEU A 167 19.44 7.56 -6.50
N LEU A 168 18.50 8.34 -7.03
CA LEU A 168 17.79 8.04 -8.27
C LEU A 168 18.70 8.13 -9.52
N ALA A 169 19.93 8.64 -9.41
CA ALA A 169 20.91 8.50 -10.48
C ALA A 169 21.35 7.02 -10.68
N ASN A 170 21.19 6.17 -9.66
CA ASN A 170 21.37 4.74 -9.78
C ASN A 170 20.22 4.13 -10.60
N ARG A 171 20.53 3.70 -11.84
CA ARG A 171 19.54 3.14 -12.76
C ARG A 171 18.75 1.97 -12.17
N ASN A 172 19.40 1.07 -11.41
CA ASN A 172 18.73 -0.10 -10.85
C ASN A 172 17.74 0.31 -9.77
N LEU A 173 18.13 1.24 -8.88
CA LEU A 173 17.23 1.79 -7.88
C LEU A 173 16.04 2.49 -8.54
N THR A 174 16.28 3.33 -9.54
CA THR A 174 15.25 4.10 -10.23
C THR A 174 14.26 3.19 -10.93
N VAL A 175 14.73 2.23 -11.71
CA VAL A 175 13.85 1.28 -12.42
C VAL A 175 13.02 0.46 -11.42
N ALA A 176 13.66 -0.04 -10.36
CA ALA A 176 12.96 -0.80 -9.32
C ALA A 176 11.91 0.06 -8.60
N THR A 177 12.27 1.29 -8.23
CA THR A 177 11.38 2.24 -7.54
C THR A 177 10.20 2.64 -8.42
N VAL A 178 10.43 2.96 -9.70
CA VAL A 178 9.34 3.29 -10.66
C VAL A 178 8.43 2.10 -10.88
N THR A 179 8.99 0.89 -11.03
CA THR A 179 8.20 -0.34 -11.17
C THR A 179 7.32 -0.56 -9.93
N LEU A 180 7.89 -0.40 -8.75
CA LEU A 180 7.18 -0.57 -7.49
C LEU A 180 6.11 0.53 -7.29
N PHE A 181 6.41 1.77 -7.65
CA PHE A 181 5.47 2.89 -7.55
C PHE A 181 4.23 2.69 -8.43
N VAL A 182 4.41 2.34 -9.71
CA VAL A 182 3.28 2.05 -10.63
C VAL A 182 2.49 0.83 -10.14
N PHE A 183 3.19 -0.20 -9.69
CA PHE A 183 2.56 -1.39 -9.11
C PHE A 183 1.71 -1.05 -7.88
N ILE A 184 2.22 -0.25 -6.94
CA ILE A 184 1.52 0.14 -5.72
C ILE A 184 0.28 0.99 -6.03
N ILE A 185 0.35 1.93 -6.98
CA ILE A 185 -0.82 2.70 -7.43
C ILE A 185 -1.93 1.73 -7.87
N ALA A 186 -1.60 0.79 -8.74
CA ALA A 186 -2.57 -0.16 -9.27
C ALA A 186 -3.12 -1.09 -8.19
N PHE A 187 -2.23 -1.68 -7.39
CA PHE A 187 -2.56 -2.75 -6.45
C PHE A 187 -3.26 -2.22 -5.19
N MET A 188 -2.77 -1.13 -4.60
CA MET A 188 -3.40 -0.52 -3.42
C MET A 188 -4.73 0.13 -3.78
N GLY A 189 -4.82 0.76 -4.95
CA GLY A 189 -6.09 1.28 -5.46
C GLY A 189 -7.13 0.19 -5.61
N ALA A 190 -6.76 -0.93 -6.24
CA ALA A 190 -7.65 -2.08 -6.37
C ALA A 190 -7.95 -2.77 -5.05
N GLY A 191 -7.04 -2.72 -4.08
CA GLY A 191 -7.24 -3.25 -2.73
C GLY A 191 -8.45 -2.67 -2.02
N LEU A 192 -8.86 -1.44 -2.35
CA LEU A 192 -10.10 -0.82 -1.88
C LEU A 192 -11.35 -1.42 -2.55
N LEU A 193 -11.24 -1.82 -3.82
CA LEU A 193 -12.38 -2.29 -4.60
C LEU A 193 -12.87 -3.66 -4.17
N PHE A 194 -11.97 -4.58 -3.78
CA PHE A 194 -12.36 -5.94 -3.42
C PHE A 194 -13.32 -6.00 -2.22
N PRO A 195 -12.98 -5.44 -1.04
CA PRO A 195 -13.93 -5.45 0.09
C PRO A 195 -15.19 -4.65 -0.23
N SER A 196 -15.07 -3.52 -0.97
CA SER A 196 -16.22 -2.71 -1.35
C SER A 196 -17.20 -3.50 -2.24
N TYR A 197 -16.72 -4.30 -3.18
CA TYR A 197 -17.56 -5.17 -4.01
C TYR A 197 -18.31 -6.20 -3.16
N PHE A 198 -17.62 -6.89 -2.23
CA PHE A 198 -18.26 -7.88 -1.36
C PHE A 198 -19.30 -7.25 -0.45
N LEU A 199 -19.01 -6.07 0.12
CA LEU A 199 -19.95 -5.36 1.01
C LEU A 199 -21.13 -4.78 0.24
N GLN A 200 -20.90 -4.06 -0.85
CA GLN A 200 -21.89 -3.22 -1.51
C GLN A 200 -22.74 -3.98 -2.54
N VAL A 201 -22.11 -4.87 -3.31
CA VAL A 201 -22.81 -5.62 -4.38
C VAL A 201 -23.31 -6.97 -3.86
N ARG A 202 -22.43 -7.70 -3.13
CA ARG A 202 -22.78 -9.04 -2.62
C ARG A 202 -23.57 -9.00 -1.31
N GLY A 203 -23.53 -7.87 -0.57
CA GLY A 203 -24.21 -7.72 0.72
C GLY A 203 -23.59 -8.56 1.84
N GLU A 204 -22.30 -8.90 1.72
CA GLU A 204 -21.58 -9.65 2.73
C GLU A 204 -21.32 -8.80 3.98
N SER A 205 -21.21 -9.45 5.14
CA SER A 205 -20.76 -8.78 6.36
C SER A 205 -19.28 -8.39 6.25
N THR A 206 -18.82 -7.48 7.09
CA THR A 206 -17.42 -7.04 7.12
C THR A 206 -16.47 -8.20 7.38
N LEU A 207 -16.84 -9.11 8.27
CA LEU A 207 -16.08 -10.33 8.56
C LEU A 207 -16.04 -11.27 7.35
N ALA A 208 -17.20 -11.51 6.69
CA ALA A 208 -17.29 -12.37 5.53
C ALA A 208 -16.45 -11.82 4.36
N ALA A 209 -16.52 -10.51 4.10
CA ALA A 209 -15.69 -9.85 3.10
C ALA A 209 -14.18 -10.03 3.40
N GLY A 210 -13.77 -9.89 4.67
CA GLY A 210 -12.40 -10.14 5.11
C GLY A 210 -11.96 -11.60 4.87
N LEU A 211 -12.81 -12.57 5.20
CA LEU A 211 -12.54 -13.99 4.98
C LEU A 211 -12.44 -14.34 3.48
N LEU A 212 -13.27 -13.73 2.63
CA LEU A 212 -13.21 -13.91 1.18
C LEU A 212 -11.92 -13.35 0.57
N MET A 213 -11.26 -12.41 1.23
CA MET A 213 -9.94 -11.90 0.83
C MET A 213 -8.76 -12.77 1.34
N ALA A 214 -8.97 -13.68 2.30
CA ALA A 214 -7.92 -14.51 2.87
C ALA A 214 -7.13 -15.33 1.82
N PRO A 215 -7.74 -15.91 0.75
CA PRO A 215 -7.01 -16.62 -0.29
C PRO A 215 -5.90 -15.80 -0.94
N GLN A 216 -6.09 -14.48 -1.14
CA GLN A 216 -5.06 -13.59 -1.67
C GLN A 216 -3.83 -13.55 -0.76
N GLY A 217 -4.07 -13.42 0.53
CA GLY A 217 -3.01 -13.43 1.52
C GLY A 217 -2.27 -14.76 1.60
N ILE A 218 -2.99 -15.88 1.56
CA ILE A 218 -2.42 -17.23 1.55
C ILE A 218 -1.52 -17.42 0.33
N GLY A 219 -1.97 -16.99 -0.86
CA GLY A 219 -1.15 -17.03 -2.07
C GLY A 219 0.15 -16.26 -1.93
N ALA A 220 0.08 -15.04 -1.38
CA ALA A 220 1.26 -14.22 -1.14
C ALA A 220 2.21 -14.83 -0.10
N MET A 221 1.69 -15.41 0.99
CA MET A 221 2.49 -16.11 2.00
C MET A 221 3.26 -17.30 1.45
N ILE A 222 2.68 -18.04 0.52
CA ILE A 222 3.34 -19.19 -0.14
C ILE A 222 4.48 -18.70 -1.05
N THR A 223 4.21 -17.67 -1.85
CA THR A 223 5.16 -17.25 -2.90
C THR A 223 6.30 -16.40 -2.36
N MET A 224 6.06 -15.63 -1.30
CA MET A 224 7.04 -14.66 -0.81
C MET A 224 8.36 -15.28 -0.32
N PRO A 225 8.39 -16.37 0.49
CA PRO A 225 9.63 -17.04 0.85
C PRO A 225 10.34 -17.64 -0.38
N ILE A 226 9.56 -18.21 -1.31
CA ILE A 226 10.08 -18.80 -2.56
C ILE A 226 10.72 -17.69 -3.41
N ALA A 227 10.02 -16.58 -3.61
CA ALA A 227 10.50 -15.45 -4.39
C ALA A 227 11.72 -14.77 -3.74
N GLY A 228 11.76 -14.68 -2.40
CA GLY A 228 12.91 -14.17 -1.66
C GLY A 228 14.17 -15.03 -1.90
N THR A 229 14.06 -16.34 -1.77
CA THR A 229 15.18 -17.26 -2.04
C THR A 229 15.53 -17.32 -3.54
N LEU A 230 14.55 -17.20 -4.42
CA LEU A 230 14.74 -17.19 -5.86
C LEU A 230 15.41 -15.90 -6.33
N ALA A 231 15.13 -14.76 -5.70
CA ALA A 231 15.77 -13.48 -5.99
C ALA A 231 17.31 -13.51 -5.79
N ASP A 232 17.80 -14.43 -4.94
CA ASP A 232 19.22 -14.65 -4.76
C ASP A 232 19.84 -15.48 -5.91
N ARG A 233 19.03 -16.27 -6.60
CA ARG A 233 19.48 -17.23 -7.63
C ARG A 233 19.15 -16.80 -9.05
N VAL A 234 18.01 -16.13 -9.25
CA VAL A 234 17.49 -15.74 -10.56
C VAL A 234 17.40 -14.21 -10.65
N PRO A 235 17.76 -13.59 -11.78
CA PRO A 235 17.60 -12.16 -11.98
C PRO A 235 16.15 -11.70 -11.85
N VAL A 236 15.93 -10.60 -11.15
CA VAL A 236 14.60 -10.03 -10.86
C VAL A 236 13.81 -9.71 -12.14
N GLY A 237 14.52 -9.27 -13.21
CA GLY A 237 13.91 -9.01 -14.52
C GLY A 237 13.35 -10.24 -15.24
N ARG A 238 13.51 -11.47 -14.68
CA ARG A 238 12.86 -12.69 -15.18
C ARG A 238 11.70 -13.15 -14.28
N THR A 239 11.85 -13.00 -12.96
CA THR A 239 10.85 -13.47 -11.98
C THR A 239 9.66 -12.52 -11.88
N VAL A 240 9.90 -11.20 -11.87
CA VAL A 240 8.85 -10.19 -11.71
C VAL A 240 7.84 -10.19 -12.85
N PRO A 241 8.20 -10.26 -14.14
CA PRO A 241 7.20 -10.32 -15.21
C PRO A 241 6.28 -11.55 -15.11
N PHE A 242 6.80 -12.70 -14.69
CA PHE A 242 5.98 -13.88 -14.45
C PHE A 242 4.98 -13.66 -13.30
N ALA A 243 5.46 -13.08 -12.19
CA ALA A 243 4.62 -12.74 -11.04
C ALA A 243 3.54 -11.70 -11.41
N LEU A 244 3.89 -10.67 -12.18
CA LEU A 244 2.92 -9.70 -12.71
C LEU A 244 1.87 -10.36 -13.62
N ALA A 245 2.26 -11.33 -14.44
CA ALA A 245 1.32 -12.06 -15.29
C ALA A 245 0.25 -12.80 -14.45
N LEU A 246 0.63 -13.41 -13.31
CA LEU A 246 -0.33 -14.02 -12.39
C LEU A 246 -1.31 -12.98 -11.84
N ILE A 247 -0.82 -11.79 -11.48
CA ILE A 247 -1.69 -10.72 -10.99
C ILE A 247 -2.68 -10.30 -12.09
N VAL A 248 -2.20 -10.09 -13.31
CA VAL A 248 -3.04 -9.71 -14.46
C VAL A 248 -4.12 -10.76 -14.75
N VAL A 249 -3.77 -12.07 -14.70
CA VAL A 249 -4.74 -13.15 -14.88
C VAL A 249 -5.83 -13.11 -13.80
N GLY A 250 -5.44 -12.91 -12.53
CA GLY A 250 -6.40 -12.80 -11.44
C GLY A 250 -7.30 -11.56 -11.58
N PHE A 251 -6.73 -10.40 -11.94
CA PHE A 251 -7.52 -9.19 -12.20
C PHE A 251 -8.48 -9.34 -13.35
N PHE A 252 -8.12 -10.05 -14.41
CA PHE A 252 -9.00 -10.27 -15.54
C PHE A 252 -10.33 -10.91 -15.13
N SER A 253 -10.33 -11.84 -14.19
CA SER A 253 -11.57 -12.41 -13.67
C SER A 253 -12.47 -11.37 -13.00
N PHE A 254 -11.89 -10.39 -12.30
CA PHE A 254 -12.64 -9.31 -11.67
C PHE A 254 -13.16 -8.26 -12.66
N THR A 255 -12.62 -8.19 -13.87
CA THR A 255 -13.21 -7.34 -14.93
C THR A 255 -14.51 -7.90 -15.50
N GLN A 256 -14.89 -9.13 -15.16
CA GLN A 256 -16.08 -9.82 -15.62
C GLN A 256 -17.07 -10.11 -14.48
N VAL A 257 -16.96 -9.40 -13.34
CA VAL A 257 -17.81 -9.65 -12.17
C VAL A 257 -19.24 -9.19 -12.40
N ASP A 258 -20.17 -9.98 -11.91
CA ASP A 258 -21.60 -9.71 -11.81
C ASP A 258 -22.11 -10.02 -10.39
N PRO A 259 -23.36 -9.65 -10.01
CA PRO A 259 -23.88 -9.92 -8.67
C PRO A 259 -23.92 -11.42 -8.31
N ASN A 260 -23.86 -12.33 -9.28
CA ASN A 260 -23.99 -13.79 -9.11
C ASN A 260 -22.69 -14.55 -9.36
N THR A 261 -21.58 -13.86 -9.60
CA THR A 261 -20.28 -14.49 -9.87
C THR A 261 -19.91 -15.47 -8.77
N SER A 262 -19.48 -16.68 -9.14
CA SER A 262 -19.14 -17.76 -8.19
C SER A 262 -18.03 -17.34 -7.23
N TYR A 263 -18.21 -17.58 -5.93
CA TYR A 263 -17.18 -17.36 -4.91
C TYR A 263 -15.92 -18.20 -5.17
N VAL A 264 -16.05 -19.38 -5.75
CA VAL A 264 -14.88 -20.22 -6.10
C VAL A 264 -14.01 -19.51 -7.12
N LEU A 265 -14.61 -18.86 -8.13
CA LEU A 265 -13.87 -18.07 -9.12
C LEU A 265 -13.22 -16.86 -8.47
N LEU A 266 -13.96 -16.10 -7.65
CA LEU A 266 -13.45 -14.91 -6.97
C LEU A 266 -12.28 -15.24 -6.03
N CYS A 267 -12.45 -16.24 -5.16
CA CYS A 267 -11.41 -16.69 -4.23
C CYS A 267 -10.20 -17.30 -4.97
N GLY A 268 -10.43 -18.06 -6.03
CA GLY A 268 -9.36 -18.61 -6.88
C GLY A 268 -8.57 -17.51 -7.58
N SER A 269 -9.24 -16.48 -8.08
CA SER A 269 -8.61 -15.30 -8.70
C SER A 269 -7.79 -14.49 -7.70
N LEU A 270 -8.33 -14.26 -6.49
CA LEU A 270 -7.60 -13.62 -5.40
C LEU A 270 -6.37 -14.42 -4.98
N PHE A 271 -6.47 -15.75 -4.91
CA PHE A 271 -5.33 -16.61 -4.62
C PHE A 271 -4.23 -16.49 -5.67
N VAL A 272 -4.58 -16.54 -6.97
CA VAL A 272 -3.63 -16.36 -8.08
C VAL A 272 -2.98 -14.98 -8.03
N MET A 273 -3.76 -13.93 -7.74
CA MET A 273 -3.22 -12.58 -7.53
C MET A 273 -2.25 -12.53 -6.35
N GLY A 274 -2.58 -13.22 -5.26
CA GLY A 274 -1.71 -13.35 -4.09
C GLY A 274 -0.36 -13.99 -4.43
N LEU A 275 -0.38 -15.09 -5.19
CA LEU A 275 0.86 -15.72 -5.68
C LEU A 275 1.73 -14.73 -6.46
N GLY A 276 1.12 -13.92 -7.32
CA GLY A 276 1.82 -12.87 -8.07
C GLY A 276 2.35 -11.76 -7.16
N MET A 277 1.60 -11.33 -6.15
CA MET A 277 2.00 -10.27 -5.22
C MET A 277 3.28 -10.64 -4.46
N GLY A 278 3.34 -11.85 -3.89
CA GLY A 278 4.53 -12.33 -3.18
C GLY A 278 5.76 -12.39 -4.08
N GLY A 279 5.56 -12.72 -5.37
CA GLY A 279 6.63 -12.77 -6.37
C GLY A 279 7.05 -11.42 -6.95
N THR A 280 6.32 -10.33 -6.67
CA THR A 280 6.58 -9.00 -7.24
C THR A 280 7.25 -8.08 -6.22
N MET A 281 6.62 -7.85 -5.08
CA MET A 281 6.98 -6.77 -4.15
C MET A 281 8.39 -6.98 -3.55
N MET A 282 8.65 -8.16 -2.99
CA MET A 282 9.93 -8.44 -2.31
C MET A 282 11.14 -8.52 -3.25
N PRO A 283 11.07 -9.20 -4.41
CA PRO A 283 12.19 -9.21 -5.34
C PRO A 283 12.55 -7.81 -5.87
N ILE A 284 11.56 -6.95 -6.14
CA ILE A 284 11.83 -5.57 -6.59
C ILE A 284 12.51 -4.78 -5.48
N MET A 285 11.99 -4.84 -4.24
CA MET A 285 12.58 -4.16 -3.08
C MET A 285 14.02 -4.62 -2.83
N THR A 286 14.26 -5.92 -2.85
CA THR A 286 15.62 -6.49 -2.71
C THR A 286 16.55 -6.00 -3.83
N SER A 287 16.07 -5.95 -5.08
CA SER A 287 16.85 -5.46 -6.21
C SER A 287 17.20 -3.98 -6.09
N ALA A 288 16.25 -3.16 -5.61
CA ALA A 288 16.46 -1.73 -5.39
C ALA A 288 17.59 -1.47 -4.39
N LEU A 289 17.62 -2.21 -3.29
CA LEU A 289 18.55 -1.98 -2.18
C LEU A 289 19.92 -2.64 -2.39
N ARG A 290 20.02 -3.72 -3.19
CA ARG A 290 21.30 -4.44 -3.43
C ARG A 290 22.40 -3.61 -4.08
N THR A 291 22.03 -2.55 -4.80
CA THR A 291 22.99 -1.70 -5.52
C THR A 291 23.45 -0.51 -4.68
N LEU A 292 22.98 -0.40 -3.45
CA LEU A 292 23.31 0.68 -2.54
C LEU A 292 24.39 0.24 -1.54
N ASN A 293 25.26 1.19 -1.19
CA ASN A 293 26.20 1.00 -0.10
C ASN A 293 25.46 0.88 1.24
N ALA A 294 26.07 0.27 2.25
CA ALA A 294 25.45 0.06 3.56
C ALA A 294 24.90 1.37 4.20
N HIS A 295 25.58 2.50 3.98
CA HIS A 295 25.15 3.83 4.44
C HIS A 295 23.91 4.33 3.67
N ASP A 296 23.79 4.03 2.39
CA ASP A 296 22.70 4.51 1.51
C ASP A 296 21.45 3.63 1.56
N VAL A 297 21.56 2.39 2.10
CA VAL A 297 20.42 1.47 2.22
C VAL A 297 19.28 2.07 3.06
N ALA A 298 19.60 2.74 4.19
CA ALA A 298 18.60 3.37 5.03
C ALA A 298 17.88 4.51 4.28
N ARG A 299 18.64 5.38 3.58
CA ARG A 299 18.11 6.48 2.77
C ARG A 299 17.29 5.98 1.58
N GLY A 300 17.80 4.96 0.88
CA GLY A 300 17.10 4.32 -0.24
C GLY A 300 15.80 3.63 0.19
N SER A 301 15.79 2.93 1.32
CA SER A 301 14.58 2.30 1.86
C SER A 301 13.54 3.33 2.27
N THR A 302 13.95 4.44 2.88
CA THR A 302 13.06 5.55 3.23
C THR A 302 12.44 6.17 1.97
N LEU A 303 13.24 6.44 0.93
CA LEU A 303 12.75 6.95 -0.35
C LEU A 303 11.70 6.02 -0.98
N VAL A 304 12.00 4.72 -1.04
CA VAL A 304 11.07 3.72 -1.60
C VAL A 304 9.78 3.66 -0.78
N ASN A 305 9.87 3.66 0.56
CA ASN A 305 8.69 3.63 1.43
C ASN A 305 7.81 4.87 1.26
N ILE A 306 8.39 6.07 1.16
CA ILE A 306 7.62 7.31 0.93
C ILE A 306 6.91 7.24 -0.42
N LEU A 307 7.59 6.81 -1.48
CA LEU A 307 6.98 6.66 -2.80
C LEU A 307 5.87 5.59 -2.79
N GLN A 308 6.01 4.51 -2.03
CA GLN A 308 4.94 3.53 -1.84
C GLN A 308 3.72 4.15 -1.15
N GLN A 309 3.90 4.96 -0.10
CA GLN A 309 2.79 5.63 0.59
C GLN A 309 2.06 6.60 -0.33
N ILE A 310 2.82 7.40 -1.11
CA ILE A 310 2.24 8.30 -2.11
C ILE A 310 1.47 7.48 -3.15
N GLY A 311 2.09 6.44 -3.70
CA GLY A 311 1.48 5.57 -4.69
C GLY A 311 0.19 4.93 -4.19
N GLY A 312 0.18 4.42 -2.95
CA GLY A 312 -0.98 3.83 -2.32
C GLY A 312 -2.14 4.82 -2.18
N SER A 313 -1.85 6.03 -1.70
CA SER A 313 -2.86 7.08 -1.53
C SER A 313 -3.42 7.56 -2.88
N VAL A 314 -2.55 7.80 -3.86
CA VAL A 314 -2.96 8.18 -5.22
C VAL A 314 -3.81 7.06 -5.85
N GLY A 315 -3.39 5.80 -5.71
CA GLY A 315 -4.12 4.65 -6.23
C GLY A 315 -5.52 4.53 -5.63
N ALA A 316 -5.63 4.64 -4.30
CA ALA A 316 -6.92 4.60 -3.60
C ALA A 316 -7.83 5.75 -4.05
N ALA A 317 -7.31 6.97 -4.14
CA ALA A 317 -8.08 8.14 -4.57
C ALA A 317 -8.56 8.00 -6.02
N VAL A 318 -7.67 7.60 -6.96
CA VAL A 318 -8.03 7.40 -8.38
C VAL A 318 -9.13 6.36 -8.52
N MET A 319 -9.00 5.19 -7.85
CA MET A 319 -10.01 4.14 -7.93
C MET A 319 -11.33 4.56 -7.28
N SER A 320 -11.29 5.30 -6.17
CA SER A 320 -12.48 5.83 -5.50
C SER A 320 -13.23 6.80 -6.41
N VAL A 321 -12.51 7.73 -7.07
CA VAL A 321 -13.11 8.70 -8.00
C VAL A 321 -13.78 7.99 -9.19
N ILE A 322 -13.07 7.04 -9.80
CA ILE A 322 -13.59 6.30 -10.95
C ILE A 322 -14.85 5.53 -10.54
N LEU A 323 -14.78 4.79 -9.43
CA LEU A 323 -15.93 4.02 -8.95
C LEU A 323 -17.13 4.94 -8.62
N THR A 324 -16.90 6.06 -7.94
CA THR A 324 -17.95 7.02 -7.58
C THR A 324 -18.59 7.62 -8.84
N ASN A 325 -17.78 8.01 -9.83
CA ASN A 325 -18.30 8.54 -11.08
C ASN A 325 -19.11 7.50 -11.88
N GLU A 326 -18.64 6.25 -11.93
CA GLU A 326 -19.39 5.15 -12.56
C GLU A 326 -20.71 4.89 -11.84
N LEU A 327 -20.73 4.85 -10.50
CA LEU A 327 -21.94 4.65 -9.70
C LEU A 327 -22.95 5.80 -9.87
N ASN A 328 -22.47 7.04 -9.91
CA ASN A 328 -23.30 8.23 -10.11
C ASN A 328 -23.93 8.30 -11.53
N GLY A 329 -23.40 7.55 -12.49
CA GLY A 329 -23.98 7.40 -13.81
C GLY A 329 -25.28 6.60 -13.85
N SER A 330 -25.73 5.99 -12.73
CA SER A 330 -26.99 5.27 -12.65
C SER A 330 -28.20 6.23 -12.65
N ARG A 331 -29.37 5.72 -13.06
CA ARG A 331 -30.59 6.53 -13.17
C ARG A 331 -31.04 7.05 -11.82
N PRO A 332 -31.39 8.35 -11.70
CA PRO A 332 -31.97 8.88 -10.48
C PRO A 332 -33.40 8.34 -10.26
N ILE A 333 -33.76 8.08 -9.01
CA ILE A 333 -35.11 7.66 -8.63
C ILE A 333 -35.95 8.92 -8.39
N PRO A 334 -37.04 9.15 -9.15
CA PRO A 334 -37.86 10.34 -8.98
C PRO A 334 -38.46 10.40 -7.57
N GLY A 335 -38.36 11.56 -6.93
CA GLY A 335 -38.99 11.82 -5.62
C GLY A 335 -38.30 11.21 -4.41
N VAL A 336 -37.15 10.53 -4.56
CA VAL A 336 -36.38 9.98 -3.46
C VAL A 336 -35.03 10.69 -3.37
N THR A 337 -34.75 11.30 -2.21
CA THR A 337 -33.48 12.01 -1.96
C THR A 337 -32.70 11.34 -0.85
N GLU A 338 -31.38 11.40 -0.95
CA GLU A 338 -30.47 10.88 0.05
C GLU A 338 -30.60 11.68 1.38
N PRO A 339 -30.74 11.02 2.52
CA PRO A 339 -30.80 11.69 3.80
C PRO A 339 -29.55 12.55 4.04
N GLY A 340 -29.74 13.84 4.28
CA GLY A 340 -28.68 14.78 4.64
C GLY A 340 -27.94 15.44 3.48
N SER A 341 -27.98 14.90 2.26
CA SER A 341 -27.31 15.50 1.10
C SER A 341 -28.23 16.28 0.16
N GLY A 342 -29.55 16.00 0.19
CA GLY A 342 -30.53 16.56 -0.72
C GLY A 342 -30.35 16.12 -2.20
N LYS A 343 -29.37 15.27 -2.49
CA LYS A 343 -29.16 14.71 -3.82
C LYS A 343 -30.21 13.61 -4.11
N PRO A 344 -30.65 13.44 -5.36
CA PRO A 344 -31.56 12.35 -5.71
C PRO A 344 -30.86 10.99 -5.53
N PHE A 345 -31.54 10.04 -4.91
CA PHE A 345 -31.05 8.65 -4.89
C PHE A 345 -30.99 8.10 -6.33
N THR A 346 -29.88 7.44 -6.65
CA THR A 346 -29.76 6.68 -7.89
C THR A 346 -30.17 5.22 -7.69
N GLU A 347 -30.54 4.49 -8.74
CA GLU A 347 -30.88 3.07 -8.68
C GLU A 347 -29.73 2.25 -8.01
N ALA A 348 -28.48 2.51 -8.41
CA ALA A 348 -27.31 1.86 -7.78
C ALA A 348 -27.13 2.28 -6.32
N GLY A 349 -27.24 3.57 -6.02
CA GLY A 349 -27.13 4.09 -4.67
C GLY A 349 -28.16 3.48 -3.72
N MET A 350 -29.44 3.39 -4.14
CA MET A 350 -30.49 2.75 -3.38
C MET A 350 -30.26 1.25 -3.20
N ALA A 351 -29.82 0.55 -4.25
CA ALA A 351 -29.52 -0.87 -4.18
C ALA A 351 -28.36 -1.18 -3.22
N ILE A 352 -27.32 -0.37 -3.23
CA ILE A 352 -26.19 -0.47 -2.28
C ILE A 352 -26.68 -0.14 -0.85
N ALA A 353 -27.45 0.95 -0.69
CA ALA A 353 -27.97 1.36 0.60
C ALA A 353 -28.89 0.29 1.21
N SER A 354 -29.69 -0.40 0.41
CA SER A 354 -30.54 -1.52 0.87
C SER A 354 -29.73 -2.72 1.41
N ARG A 355 -28.50 -2.93 0.91
CA ARG A 355 -27.58 -3.97 1.40
C ARG A 355 -26.87 -3.56 2.69
N LEU A 356 -26.44 -2.30 2.77
CA LEU A 356 -25.68 -1.79 3.92
C LEU A 356 -26.58 -1.38 5.09
N ARG A 357 -27.81 -0.94 4.80
CA ARG A 357 -28.80 -0.46 5.77
C ARG A 357 -30.20 -0.94 5.37
N PRO A 358 -30.56 -2.19 5.67
CA PRO A 358 -31.87 -2.75 5.31
C PRO A 358 -33.05 -1.94 5.87
N GLU A 359 -32.85 -1.25 6.99
CA GLU A 359 -33.87 -0.37 7.64
C GLU A 359 -34.36 0.76 6.72
N LEU A 360 -33.58 1.14 5.68
CA LEU A 360 -34.01 2.14 4.71
C LEU A 360 -35.15 1.64 3.82
N LEU A 361 -35.28 0.34 3.62
CA LEU A 361 -36.37 -0.25 2.84
C LEU A 361 -37.75 -0.09 3.57
N ASP A 362 -37.74 -0.01 4.90
CA ASP A 362 -38.96 0.25 5.69
C ASP A 362 -39.42 1.70 5.49
N GLN A 363 -38.49 2.63 5.28
CA GLN A 363 -38.79 4.05 5.04
C GLN A 363 -39.12 4.35 3.57
N PHE A 364 -38.51 3.62 2.66
CA PHE A 364 -38.66 3.77 1.21
C PHE A 364 -38.95 2.40 0.59
N PRO A 365 -40.21 1.97 0.53
CA PRO A 365 -40.56 0.70 -0.11
C PRO A 365 -40.32 0.77 -1.61
N VAL A 366 -39.22 0.16 -2.03
CA VAL A 366 -38.76 0.15 -3.43
C VAL A 366 -39.03 -1.23 -4.04
N PRO A 367 -39.56 -1.30 -5.29
CA PRO A 367 -39.76 -2.58 -5.96
C PRO A 367 -38.46 -3.37 -6.10
N GLN A 368 -38.53 -4.70 -5.84
CA GLN A 368 -37.36 -5.59 -5.95
C GLN A 368 -36.64 -5.49 -7.29
N GLY A 369 -37.42 -5.39 -8.40
CA GLY A 369 -36.83 -5.23 -9.73
C GLY A 369 -36.03 -3.94 -9.95
N LEU A 370 -36.20 -2.91 -9.10
CA LEU A 370 -35.35 -1.71 -9.11
C LEU A 370 -34.05 -1.98 -8.36
N ILE A 371 -34.10 -2.71 -7.25
CA ILE A 371 -32.93 -3.13 -6.48
C ILE A 371 -32.04 -4.03 -7.37
N ASP A 372 -32.63 -5.01 -8.05
CA ASP A 372 -31.87 -5.92 -8.92
C ASP A 372 -31.15 -5.17 -10.05
N ARG A 373 -31.86 -4.22 -10.73
CA ARG A 373 -31.23 -3.38 -11.75
C ARG A 373 -30.12 -2.50 -11.19
N GLY A 374 -30.33 -1.96 -9.98
CA GLY A 374 -29.33 -1.16 -9.29
C GLY A 374 -28.07 -1.97 -8.94
N LEU A 375 -28.22 -3.21 -8.49
CA LEU A 375 -27.10 -4.13 -8.22
C LEU A 375 -26.36 -4.52 -9.48
N ASP A 376 -27.07 -4.81 -10.59
CA ASP A 376 -26.45 -5.09 -11.89
C ASP A 376 -25.68 -3.88 -12.42
N PHE A 377 -26.21 -2.68 -12.19
CA PHE A 377 -25.50 -1.45 -12.56
C PHE A 377 -24.25 -1.27 -11.69
N ALA A 378 -24.39 -1.43 -10.37
CA ALA A 378 -23.26 -1.34 -9.43
C ALA A 378 -22.16 -2.37 -9.79
N ALA A 379 -22.52 -3.63 -10.06
CA ALA A 379 -21.55 -4.64 -10.48
C ALA A 379 -20.80 -4.24 -11.75
N ARG A 380 -21.50 -3.64 -12.73
CA ARG A 380 -20.84 -3.11 -13.95
C ARG A 380 -19.92 -1.95 -13.66
N ALA A 381 -20.27 -1.04 -12.74
CA ALA A 381 -19.42 0.05 -12.31
C ALA A 381 -18.13 -0.48 -11.64
N PHE A 382 -18.24 -1.52 -10.79
CA PHE A 382 -17.07 -2.20 -10.25
C PHE A 382 -16.25 -2.87 -11.34
N SER A 383 -16.87 -3.61 -12.26
CA SER A 383 -16.21 -4.24 -13.42
C SER A 383 -15.45 -3.20 -14.25
N GLY A 384 -16.05 -2.06 -14.58
CA GLY A 384 -15.40 -0.94 -15.29
C GLY A 384 -14.20 -0.40 -14.52
N THR A 385 -14.32 -0.21 -13.21
CA THR A 385 -13.22 0.24 -12.36
C THR A 385 -12.10 -0.82 -12.26
N PHE A 386 -12.44 -2.11 -12.22
CA PHE A 386 -11.46 -3.20 -12.28
C PHE A 386 -10.71 -3.25 -13.62
N TRP A 387 -11.33 -2.85 -14.75
CA TRP A 387 -10.63 -2.69 -16.03
C TRP A 387 -9.52 -1.63 -15.95
N VAL A 388 -9.77 -0.53 -15.25
CA VAL A 388 -8.73 0.49 -15.03
C VAL A 388 -7.60 -0.05 -14.16
N ALA A 389 -7.93 -0.76 -13.08
CA ALA A 389 -6.92 -1.42 -12.24
C ALA A 389 -6.09 -2.45 -13.03
N PHE A 390 -6.75 -3.27 -13.86
CA PHE A 390 -6.11 -4.22 -14.78
C PHE A 390 -5.14 -3.51 -15.73
N ALA A 391 -5.57 -2.41 -16.36
CA ALA A 391 -4.74 -1.63 -17.27
C ALA A 391 -3.50 -1.03 -16.56
N LEU A 392 -3.68 -0.53 -15.32
CA LEU A 392 -2.57 -0.01 -14.51
C LEU A 392 -1.59 -1.11 -14.08
N VAL A 393 -2.07 -2.31 -13.71
CA VAL A 393 -1.19 -3.46 -13.44
C VAL A 393 -0.45 -3.86 -14.71
N ALA A 394 -1.14 -3.92 -15.85
CA ALA A 394 -0.51 -4.21 -17.13
C ALA A 394 0.55 -3.15 -17.50
N LEU A 395 0.31 -1.87 -17.21
CA LEU A 395 1.27 -0.78 -17.40
C LEU A 395 2.57 -1.02 -16.62
N THR A 396 2.51 -1.73 -15.48
CA THR A 396 3.71 -2.06 -14.68
C THR A 396 4.72 -2.93 -15.46
N PHE A 397 4.29 -3.66 -16.49
CA PHE A 397 5.21 -4.43 -17.33
C PHE A 397 6.22 -3.53 -18.06
N ILE A 398 5.86 -2.28 -18.37
CA ILE A 398 6.75 -1.35 -19.08
C ILE A 398 8.01 -1.09 -18.24
N PRO A 399 7.95 -0.52 -17.04
CA PRO A 399 9.15 -0.34 -16.24
C PRO A 399 9.76 -1.68 -15.79
N ALA A 400 8.97 -2.73 -15.57
CA ALA A 400 9.48 -4.06 -15.20
C ALA A 400 10.37 -4.68 -16.30
N ALA A 401 10.14 -4.37 -17.57
CA ALA A 401 10.97 -4.83 -18.69
C ALA A 401 12.41 -4.30 -18.62
N PHE A 402 12.65 -3.18 -17.93
CA PHE A 402 13.95 -2.56 -17.72
C PHE A 402 14.66 -3.05 -16.46
N LEU A 403 14.04 -3.92 -15.65
CA LEU A 403 14.66 -4.53 -14.49
C LEU A 403 15.89 -5.38 -14.91
N PRO A 404 16.92 -5.47 -14.06
CA PRO A 404 18.15 -6.15 -14.41
C PRO A 404 17.92 -7.64 -14.72
N ARG A 405 18.27 -8.05 -15.94
CA ARG A 405 18.18 -9.44 -16.41
C ARG A 405 19.45 -10.25 -16.15
N ARG A 406 20.52 -9.60 -15.69
CA ARG A 406 21.77 -10.21 -15.23
C ARG A 406 21.89 -10.02 -13.72
N ARG A 407 22.59 -10.94 -13.05
CA ARG A 407 22.87 -10.79 -11.62
C ARG A 407 23.72 -9.54 -11.42
N VAL A 408 23.24 -8.62 -10.61
CA VAL A 408 24.04 -7.51 -10.11
C VAL A 408 24.92 -8.09 -9.01
N ARG A 409 26.24 -8.18 -9.25
CA ARG A 409 27.20 -8.46 -8.18
C ARG A 409 27.19 -7.26 -7.26
N THR A 410 27.05 -7.49 -5.97
CA THR A 410 27.32 -6.49 -4.95
C THR A 410 28.83 -6.28 -5.00
N GLU A 411 29.28 -5.16 -5.55
CA GLU A 411 30.65 -4.69 -5.36
C GLU A 411 30.70 -4.17 -3.92
N LEU A 412 30.96 -5.09 -2.98
CA LEU A 412 31.50 -4.66 -1.70
C LEU A 412 32.87 -4.05 -2.03
N PRO A 413 33.19 -2.83 -1.57
CA PRO A 413 34.58 -2.42 -1.53
C PRO A 413 35.31 -3.55 -0.78
N ASP A 414 36.33 -4.12 -1.40
CA ASP A 414 37.27 -4.97 -0.67
C ASP A 414 37.63 -4.23 0.60
N GLY A 415 36.98 -4.65 1.72
CA GLY A 415 37.43 -4.27 3.03
C GLY A 415 38.86 -4.74 3.08
N GLY A 416 39.76 -3.76 3.03
CA GLY A 416 41.17 -4.01 2.93
C GLY A 416 41.55 -5.26 3.72
N GLN A 417 41.99 -6.27 3.02
CA GLN A 417 42.79 -7.33 3.64
C GLN A 417 43.94 -6.58 4.31
N GLY A 418 43.67 -6.18 5.56
CA GLY A 418 44.74 -5.81 6.46
C GLY A 418 45.74 -6.97 6.35
N GLU A 419 46.92 -6.66 5.92
CA GLU A 419 48.10 -7.53 6.05
C GLU A 419 48.02 -8.23 7.40
N GLU A 420 47.53 -9.47 7.43
CA GLU A 420 47.86 -10.39 8.49
C GLU A 420 49.37 -10.53 8.44
N SER A 421 50.05 -9.68 9.18
CA SER A 421 51.41 -9.83 9.62
C SER A 421 51.55 -11.27 10.15
N ARG A 422 52.10 -12.15 9.30
CA ARG A 422 52.62 -13.44 9.69
C ARG A 422 53.84 -13.19 10.56
N THR A 423 53.60 -12.93 11.83
CA THR A 423 54.65 -13.10 12.85
C THR A 423 54.76 -14.60 13.11
N PRO A 424 55.93 -15.21 12.86
CA PRO A 424 56.13 -16.60 13.22
C PRO A 424 56.20 -16.70 14.74
N VAL A 425 55.31 -17.50 15.32
CA VAL A 425 55.37 -17.89 16.72
C VAL A 425 56.60 -18.78 16.88
N VAL A 426 57.66 -18.22 17.48
CA VAL A 426 58.81 -18.99 17.97
C VAL A 426 58.40 -19.61 19.30
N ILE A 427 58.32 -20.95 19.31
CA ILE A 427 58.13 -21.74 20.50
C ILE A 427 59.51 -21.84 21.21
N HIS A 428 59.57 -21.37 22.44
CA HIS A 428 60.57 -21.76 23.44
C HIS A 428 59.86 -22.36 24.64
#